data_78cbbfb92d7f712e79592b7831e44798
#
_entry.id   78cbbfb92d7f712e79592b7831e44798
#
_cell.length_a   1.000
_cell.length_b   1.000
_cell.length_c   1.000
_cell.angle_alpha   90.00
_cell.angle_beta   90.00
_cell.angle_gamma   90.00
#
_symmetry.space_group_name_H-M   'P 1'
#
loop_
_entity.id
_entity.type
_entity.pdbx_description
1 polymer ?
#
loop_
_entity_poly.entity_id
_entity_poly.type
_entity_poly.pdbx_seq_one_letter_code
_entity_poly.pdbx_strand_id
1 'polypeptide(L)'
;TLIHRLGLFRVVLFFSIEPLLDTLLGELRVRGLGTFHLDGIWPGVTDGPWASLLIYLIVFDFVNYLLHRAQHQWNWWWALHAVHHAQRQMTQWTDNRNHVLDDVLHAVIWVGVAQMLGIAPSQFVAIVAITQLFENFQHANVRVSFGTWGERLWVSPRFHRLHHAIGLGHERHPKEGDKPAVLGGHNFGVLLPWWDVMFGTANFDHHFEATGIRDQVEEGRDYGKGFWSQQRLGMKRLMQALGLTSAS
;
A
#
# COMPACT_ATOMS: atom_id res chain seq x y z
N THR A 1 8.11 13.01 -11.45
CA THR A 1 7.57 13.51 -12.71
C THR A 1 6.07 13.76 -12.60
N LEU A 2 5.47 14.49 -13.55
CA LEU A 2 4.02 14.75 -13.56
C LEU A 2 3.23 13.43 -13.70
N ILE A 3 3.66 12.54 -14.57
CA ILE A 3 3.07 11.21 -14.80
C ILE A 3 2.96 10.42 -13.48
N HIS A 4 4.02 10.42 -12.69
CA HIS A 4 4.03 9.74 -11.39
C HIS A 4 3.04 10.38 -10.40
N ARG A 5 3.03 11.72 -10.29
CA ARG A 5 2.14 12.44 -9.39
C ARG A 5 0.65 12.27 -9.73
N LEU A 6 0.32 12.10 -11.01
CA LEU A 6 -1.06 11.90 -11.46
C LEU A 6 -1.52 10.43 -11.37
N GLY A 7 -0.69 9.53 -10.85
CA GLY A 7 -1.02 8.09 -10.80
C GLY A 7 -0.97 7.40 -12.17
N LEU A 8 -0.69 8.13 -13.25
CA LEU A 8 -0.61 7.57 -14.62
C LEU A 8 0.50 6.53 -14.74
N PHE A 9 1.51 6.59 -13.88
CA PHE A 9 2.59 5.60 -13.85
C PHE A 9 2.06 4.20 -13.50
N ARG A 10 1.11 4.09 -12.56
CA ARG A 10 0.47 2.80 -12.21
C ARG A 10 -0.28 2.21 -13.41
N VAL A 11 -0.94 3.06 -14.20
CA VAL A 11 -1.62 2.63 -15.45
C VAL A 11 -0.60 2.09 -16.47
N VAL A 12 0.51 2.81 -16.67
CA VAL A 12 1.59 2.35 -17.56
C VAL A 12 2.18 1.02 -17.08
N LEU A 13 2.42 0.88 -15.78
CA LEU A 13 2.91 -0.38 -15.21
C LEU A 13 1.93 -1.53 -15.44
N PHE A 14 0.63 -1.31 -15.24
CA PHE A 14 -0.38 -2.32 -15.50
C PHE A 14 -0.29 -2.85 -16.93
N PHE A 15 -0.40 -1.98 -17.93
CA PHE A 15 -0.34 -2.36 -19.33
C PHE A 15 1.01 -2.93 -19.79
N SER A 16 2.10 -2.68 -19.04
CA SER A 16 3.41 -3.24 -19.30
C SER A 16 3.62 -4.60 -18.65
N ILE A 17 3.11 -4.79 -17.45
CA ILE A 17 3.32 -5.99 -16.63
C ILE A 17 2.30 -7.09 -17.00
N GLU A 18 1.06 -6.71 -17.28
CA GLU A 18 -0.02 -7.65 -17.54
C GLU A 18 0.31 -8.64 -18.68
N PRO A 19 0.77 -8.24 -19.87
CA PRO A 19 1.10 -9.20 -20.94
C PRO A 19 2.27 -10.12 -20.59
N LEU A 20 3.25 -9.60 -19.82
CA LEU A 20 4.40 -10.40 -19.37
C LEU A 20 3.99 -11.48 -18.38
N LEU A 21 3.14 -11.12 -17.41
CA LEU A 21 2.63 -12.06 -16.43
C LEU A 21 1.63 -13.04 -17.06
N ASP A 22 0.80 -12.61 -18.02
CA ASP A 22 -0.10 -13.50 -18.74
C ASP A 22 0.67 -14.58 -19.50
N THR A 23 1.76 -14.21 -20.17
CA THR A 23 2.65 -15.16 -20.82
C THR A 23 3.23 -16.15 -19.82
N LEU A 24 3.82 -15.66 -18.71
CA LEU A 24 4.44 -16.50 -17.70
C LEU A 24 3.41 -17.42 -17.01
N LEU A 25 2.28 -16.89 -16.59
CA LEU A 25 1.21 -17.66 -15.94
C LEU A 25 0.52 -18.62 -16.93
N GLY A 26 0.43 -18.25 -18.22
CA GLY A 26 -0.05 -19.13 -19.29
C GLY A 26 0.81 -20.38 -19.41
N GLU A 27 2.12 -20.24 -19.43
CA GLU A 27 3.06 -21.37 -19.41
C GLU A 27 2.91 -22.24 -18.14
N LEU A 28 2.72 -21.62 -16.98
CA LEU A 28 2.48 -22.35 -15.74
C LEU A 28 1.13 -23.07 -15.73
N ARG A 29 0.07 -22.48 -16.33
CA ARG A 29 -1.24 -23.11 -16.48
C ARG A 29 -1.18 -24.35 -17.37
N VAL A 30 -0.42 -24.29 -18.46
CA VAL A 30 -0.16 -25.47 -19.32
C VAL A 30 0.51 -26.59 -18.52
N ARG A 31 1.32 -26.25 -17.50
CA ARG A 31 1.98 -27.19 -16.59
C ARG A 31 1.13 -27.60 -15.38
N GLY A 32 -0.13 -27.19 -15.29
CA GLY A 32 -1.06 -27.57 -14.26
C GLY A 32 -1.29 -26.57 -13.12
N LEU A 33 -0.77 -25.33 -13.24
CA LEU A 33 -1.15 -24.27 -12.28
C LEU A 33 -2.62 -23.92 -12.48
N GLY A 34 -3.45 -24.16 -11.47
CA GLY A 34 -4.87 -23.79 -11.50
C GLY A 34 -5.08 -22.27 -11.38
N THR A 35 -6.10 -21.76 -12.07
CA THR A 35 -6.66 -20.44 -11.77
C THR A 35 -7.88 -20.61 -10.88
N PHE A 36 -8.00 -19.71 -9.91
CA PHE A 36 -9.14 -19.69 -8.98
C PHE A 36 -10.22 -18.77 -9.54
N HIS A 37 -11.11 -19.31 -10.36
CA HIS A 37 -12.27 -18.53 -10.79
C HIS A 37 -13.32 -18.45 -9.69
N LEU A 38 -13.84 -17.26 -9.46
CA LEU A 38 -14.87 -17.03 -8.44
C LEU A 38 -16.12 -17.89 -8.70
N ASP A 39 -16.50 -18.10 -9.96
CA ASP A 39 -17.59 -18.99 -10.36
C ASP A 39 -17.36 -20.47 -10.01
N GLY A 40 -16.10 -20.90 -9.86
CA GLY A 40 -15.77 -22.23 -9.39
C GLY A 40 -16.10 -22.45 -7.91
N ILE A 41 -16.16 -21.36 -7.13
CA ILE A 41 -16.48 -21.36 -5.70
C ILE A 41 -17.96 -21.04 -5.50
N TRP A 42 -18.47 -20.06 -6.25
CA TRP A 42 -19.85 -19.60 -6.19
C TRP A 42 -20.41 -19.46 -7.61
N PRO A 43 -21.03 -20.52 -8.14
CA PRO A 43 -21.53 -20.53 -9.52
C PRO A 43 -22.52 -19.40 -9.80
N GLY A 44 -22.32 -18.71 -10.91
CA GLY A 44 -23.15 -17.59 -11.37
C GLY A 44 -22.92 -16.25 -10.65
N VAL A 45 -21.95 -16.16 -9.74
CA VAL A 45 -21.67 -14.88 -9.04
C VAL A 45 -21.13 -13.81 -10.00
N THR A 46 -20.42 -14.22 -11.05
CA THR A 46 -19.88 -13.30 -12.06
C THR A 46 -20.92 -12.85 -13.09
N ASP A 47 -22.11 -13.48 -13.15
CA ASP A 47 -23.24 -13.01 -13.95
C ASP A 47 -23.77 -11.66 -13.43
N GLY A 48 -23.57 -11.39 -12.13
CA GLY A 48 -23.84 -10.09 -11.51
C GLY A 48 -22.58 -9.22 -11.39
N PRO A 49 -22.35 -8.24 -12.28
CA PRO A 49 -21.11 -7.47 -12.29
C PRO A 49 -20.84 -6.71 -10.99
N TRP A 50 -21.87 -6.31 -10.27
CA TRP A 50 -21.73 -5.61 -8.98
C TRP A 50 -21.35 -6.55 -7.84
N ALA A 51 -21.91 -7.77 -7.81
CA ALA A 51 -21.61 -8.77 -6.78
C ALA A 51 -20.16 -9.22 -6.88
N SER A 52 -19.69 -9.56 -8.07
CA SER A 52 -18.31 -9.96 -8.32
C SER A 52 -17.33 -8.80 -8.06
N LEU A 53 -17.66 -7.59 -8.50
CA LEU A 53 -16.85 -6.39 -8.24
C LEU A 53 -16.65 -6.17 -6.73
N LEU A 54 -17.71 -6.27 -5.94
CA LEU A 54 -17.64 -6.09 -4.49
C LEU A 54 -16.76 -7.15 -3.84
N ILE A 55 -16.91 -8.42 -4.22
CA ILE A 55 -16.09 -9.51 -3.69
C ILE A 55 -14.62 -9.30 -4.04
N TYR A 56 -14.32 -9.00 -5.31
CA TYR A 56 -12.95 -8.73 -5.73
C TYR A 56 -12.36 -7.51 -5.04
N LEU A 57 -13.16 -6.45 -4.83
CA LEU A 57 -12.72 -5.26 -4.10
C LEU A 57 -12.30 -5.60 -2.67
N ILE A 58 -13.07 -6.45 -1.98
CA ILE A 58 -12.74 -6.92 -0.62
C ILE A 58 -11.46 -7.78 -0.64
N VAL A 59 -11.30 -8.66 -1.62
CA VAL A 59 -10.10 -9.49 -1.76
C VAL A 59 -8.87 -8.63 -2.01
N PHE A 60 -8.96 -7.64 -2.93
CA PHE A 60 -7.85 -6.75 -3.21
C PHE A 60 -7.52 -5.81 -2.06
N ASP A 61 -8.52 -5.38 -1.30
CA ASP A 61 -8.30 -4.61 -0.08
C ASP A 61 -7.55 -5.43 0.98
N PHE A 62 -7.85 -6.73 1.10
CA PHE A 62 -7.06 -7.63 1.93
C PHE A 62 -5.63 -7.80 1.44
N VAL A 63 -5.43 -7.97 0.14
CA VAL A 63 -4.08 -8.04 -0.44
C VAL A 63 -3.32 -6.73 -0.17
N ASN A 64 -3.95 -5.59 -0.34
CA ASN A 64 -3.37 -4.29 -0.01
C ASN A 64 -2.94 -4.20 1.46
N TYR A 65 -3.83 -4.60 2.37
CA TYR A 65 -3.49 -4.65 3.79
C TYR A 65 -2.22 -5.48 4.05
N LEU A 66 -2.13 -6.67 3.45
CA LEU A 66 -0.95 -7.54 3.63
C LEU A 66 0.32 -6.91 3.07
N LEU A 67 0.25 -6.32 1.87
CA LEU A 67 1.37 -5.64 1.23
C LEU A 67 1.82 -4.43 2.05
N HIS A 68 0.88 -3.58 2.44
CA HIS A 68 1.14 -2.38 3.21
C HIS A 68 1.77 -2.72 4.57
N ARG A 69 1.23 -3.74 5.25
CA ARG A 69 1.83 -4.25 6.49
C ARG A 69 3.24 -4.81 6.27
N ALA A 70 3.49 -5.53 5.17
CA ALA A 70 4.81 -6.04 4.82
C ALA A 70 5.82 -4.91 4.54
N GLN A 71 5.39 -3.83 3.88
CA GLN A 71 6.19 -2.62 3.66
C GLN A 71 6.69 -1.99 4.98
N HIS A 72 5.92 -2.15 6.05
CA HIS A 72 6.25 -1.65 7.40
C HIS A 72 6.98 -2.66 8.29
N GLN A 73 6.99 -3.94 7.95
CA GLN A 73 7.64 -4.97 8.79
C GLN A 73 9.02 -5.37 8.27
N TRP A 74 9.24 -5.28 6.98
CA TRP A 74 10.50 -5.71 6.37
C TRP A 74 11.40 -4.51 6.07
N ASN A 75 12.58 -4.45 6.69
CA ASN A 75 13.53 -3.34 6.56
C ASN A 75 13.86 -2.96 5.10
N TRP A 76 14.01 -3.98 4.24
CA TRP A 76 14.32 -3.75 2.83
C TRP A 76 13.15 -3.09 2.10
N TRP A 77 11.90 -3.45 2.45
CA TRP A 77 10.74 -2.85 1.81
C TRP A 77 10.40 -1.48 2.40
N TRP A 78 10.54 -1.34 3.72
CA TRP A 78 10.47 -0.04 4.36
C TRP A 78 11.45 0.98 3.77
N ALA A 79 12.65 0.58 3.39
CA ALA A 79 13.64 1.44 2.76
C ALA A 79 13.12 2.14 1.50
N LEU A 80 12.23 1.50 0.76
CA LEU A 80 11.52 2.05 -0.41
C LEU A 80 10.27 2.83 0.02
N HIS A 81 9.42 2.22 0.85
CA HIS A 81 8.13 2.77 1.29
C HIS A 81 8.28 4.03 2.15
N ALA A 82 9.39 4.18 2.84
CA ALA A 82 9.72 5.39 3.59
C ALA A 82 9.72 6.68 2.76
N VAL A 83 9.85 6.62 1.43
CA VAL A 83 9.67 7.78 0.55
C VAL A 83 8.24 8.31 0.66
N HIS A 84 7.25 7.41 0.73
CA HIS A 84 5.85 7.73 0.93
C HIS A 84 5.61 8.41 2.29
N HIS A 85 6.15 7.85 3.36
CA HIS A 85 5.99 8.36 4.73
C HIS A 85 6.79 9.64 5.04
N ALA A 86 7.83 9.97 4.29
CA ALA A 86 8.68 11.12 4.56
C ALA A 86 8.01 12.50 4.28
N GLN A 87 6.69 12.55 4.17
CA GLN A 87 5.95 13.79 3.98
C GLN A 87 5.54 14.41 5.31
N ARG A 88 6.05 15.62 5.55
CA ARG A 88 5.70 16.45 6.72
C ARG A 88 4.32 17.10 6.58
N GLN A 89 3.81 17.19 5.38
CA GLN A 89 2.50 17.70 5.07
C GLN A 89 1.85 16.80 4.02
N MET A 90 0.82 16.09 4.42
CA MET A 90 0.03 15.25 3.51
C MET A 90 -0.80 16.11 2.56
N THR A 91 -1.02 15.60 1.38
CA THR A 91 -1.93 16.15 0.36
C THR A 91 -2.58 14.98 -0.38
N GLN A 92 -3.66 15.20 -1.10
CA GLN A 92 -4.27 14.17 -1.95
C GLN A 92 -3.30 13.54 -2.99
N TRP A 93 -2.14 14.17 -3.25
CA TRP A 93 -1.10 13.64 -4.12
C TRP A 93 -0.04 12.81 -3.38
N THR A 94 -0.17 12.69 -2.07
CA THR A 94 0.78 11.95 -1.23
C THR A 94 0.80 10.49 -1.60
N ASP A 95 -0.34 9.91 -1.92
CA ASP A 95 -0.48 8.52 -2.32
C ASP A 95 0.42 8.15 -3.52
N ASN A 96 0.59 9.05 -4.46
CA ASN A 96 1.44 8.86 -5.64
C ASN A 96 2.91 9.25 -5.42
N ARG A 97 3.33 9.51 -4.18
CA ARG A 97 4.73 9.80 -3.84
C ARG A 97 5.43 8.54 -3.35
N ASN A 98 5.77 7.66 -4.25
CA ASN A 98 6.40 6.38 -3.95
C ASN A 98 7.78 6.25 -4.59
N HIS A 99 8.52 5.26 -4.15
CA HIS A 99 9.69 4.79 -4.88
C HIS A 99 9.23 3.95 -6.07
N VAL A 100 9.81 4.17 -7.26
CA VAL A 100 9.42 3.46 -8.50
C VAL A 100 9.47 1.95 -8.33
N LEU A 101 10.49 1.42 -7.65
CA LEU A 101 10.60 -0.02 -7.41
C LEU A 101 9.49 -0.53 -6.47
N ASP A 102 9.03 0.27 -5.51
CA ASP A 102 7.88 -0.06 -4.66
C ASP A 102 6.60 -0.18 -5.49
N ASP A 103 6.34 0.80 -6.36
CA ASP A 103 5.20 0.75 -7.29
C ASP A 103 5.28 -0.48 -8.22
N VAL A 104 6.47 -0.83 -8.72
CA VAL A 104 6.66 -2.02 -9.58
C VAL A 104 6.36 -3.30 -8.82
N LEU A 105 6.88 -3.46 -7.60
CA LEU A 105 6.63 -4.65 -6.78
C LEU A 105 5.14 -4.80 -6.47
N HIS A 106 4.49 -3.70 -6.12
CA HIS A 106 3.07 -3.67 -5.85
C HIS A 106 2.25 -4.05 -7.10
N ALA A 107 2.57 -3.47 -8.26
CA ALA A 107 1.88 -3.75 -9.51
C ALA A 107 2.05 -5.21 -9.96
N VAL A 108 3.26 -5.79 -9.82
CA VAL A 108 3.50 -7.22 -10.15
C VAL A 108 2.60 -8.12 -9.32
N ILE A 109 2.50 -7.87 -8.01
CA ILE A 109 1.68 -8.69 -7.12
C ILE A 109 0.19 -8.50 -7.45
N TRP A 110 -0.26 -7.26 -7.66
CA TRP A 110 -1.66 -6.97 -7.98
C TRP A 110 -2.11 -7.62 -9.28
N VAL A 111 -1.34 -7.45 -10.36
CA VAL A 111 -1.64 -8.06 -11.64
C VAL A 111 -1.58 -9.58 -11.55
N GLY A 112 -0.58 -10.13 -10.83
CA GLY A 112 -0.48 -11.56 -10.60
C GLY A 112 -1.70 -12.14 -9.89
N VAL A 113 -2.16 -11.49 -8.82
CA VAL A 113 -3.38 -11.89 -8.09
C VAL A 113 -4.61 -11.79 -9.00
N ALA A 114 -4.75 -10.70 -9.78
CA ALA A 114 -5.87 -10.54 -10.71
C ALA A 114 -5.95 -11.69 -11.72
N GLN A 115 -4.82 -12.06 -12.30
CA GLN A 115 -4.74 -13.14 -13.27
C GLN A 115 -4.97 -14.52 -12.64
N MET A 116 -4.47 -14.74 -11.42
CA MET A 116 -4.73 -15.99 -10.69
C MET A 116 -6.20 -16.16 -10.33
N LEU A 117 -6.91 -15.05 -10.07
CA LEU A 117 -8.35 -15.05 -9.78
C LEU A 117 -9.22 -15.00 -11.05
N GLY A 118 -8.62 -14.87 -12.23
CA GLY A 118 -9.35 -14.78 -13.49
C GLY A 118 -10.25 -13.55 -13.61
N ILE A 119 -9.83 -12.43 -13.03
CA ILE A 119 -10.63 -11.18 -13.01
C ILE A 119 -10.63 -10.55 -14.40
N ALA A 120 -11.81 -10.16 -14.87
CA ALA A 120 -11.95 -9.44 -16.12
C ALA A 120 -11.19 -8.09 -16.08
N PRO A 121 -10.47 -7.70 -17.15
CA PRO A 121 -9.68 -6.45 -17.17
C PRO A 121 -10.51 -5.21 -16.79
N SER A 122 -11.78 -5.13 -17.21
CA SER A 122 -12.68 -4.03 -16.88
C SER A 122 -12.98 -3.95 -15.39
N GLN A 123 -13.19 -5.07 -14.71
CA GLN A 123 -13.37 -5.12 -13.26
C GLN A 123 -12.10 -4.76 -12.51
N PHE A 124 -10.94 -5.23 -12.98
CA PHE A 124 -9.65 -4.88 -12.40
C PHE A 124 -9.40 -3.37 -12.48
N VAL A 125 -9.66 -2.74 -13.62
CA VAL A 125 -9.55 -1.28 -13.79
C VAL A 125 -10.51 -0.55 -12.84
N ALA A 126 -11.74 -1.04 -12.66
CA ALA A 126 -12.68 -0.46 -11.72
C ALA A 126 -12.18 -0.56 -10.26
N ILE A 127 -11.62 -1.71 -9.86
CA ILE A 127 -11.02 -1.90 -8.53
C ILE A 127 -9.88 -0.90 -8.31
N VAL A 128 -8.95 -0.79 -9.26
CA VAL A 128 -7.83 0.17 -9.19
C VAL A 128 -8.35 1.60 -9.05
N ALA A 129 -9.35 1.99 -9.87
CA ALA A 129 -9.89 3.34 -9.86
C ALA A 129 -10.58 3.68 -8.53
N ILE A 130 -11.39 2.75 -7.99
CA ILE A 130 -12.07 2.93 -6.70
C ILE A 130 -11.03 3.06 -5.58
N THR A 131 -10.07 2.14 -5.52
CA THR A 131 -9.01 2.15 -4.49
C THR A 131 -8.22 3.46 -4.56
N GLN A 132 -7.75 3.86 -5.73
CA GLN A 132 -6.99 5.10 -5.93
C GLN A 132 -7.76 6.36 -5.51
N LEU A 133 -9.07 6.41 -5.80
CA LEU A 133 -9.93 7.53 -5.41
C LEU A 133 -9.97 7.68 -3.88
N PHE A 134 -10.14 6.56 -3.17
CA PHE A 134 -10.20 6.58 -1.71
C PHE A 134 -8.82 6.82 -1.08
N GLU A 135 -7.75 6.26 -1.60
CA GLU A 135 -6.38 6.54 -1.16
C GLU A 135 -6.04 8.04 -1.28
N ASN A 136 -6.37 8.66 -2.41
CA ASN A 136 -6.18 10.10 -2.59
C ASN A 136 -6.99 10.93 -1.58
N PHE A 137 -8.23 10.52 -1.28
CA PHE A 137 -9.05 11.19 -0.29
C PHE A 137 -8.50 11.02 1.13
N GLN A 138 -8.04 9.83 1.50
CA GLN A 138 -7.47 9.55 2.81
C GLN A 138 -6.18 10.33 3.09
N HIS A 139 -5.39 10.58 2.04
CA HIS A 139 -4.18 11.39 2.12
C HIS A 139 -4.45 12.91 2.12
N ALA A 140 -5.67 13.35 1.80
CA ALA A 140 -5.99 14.77 1.78
C ALA A 140 -5.72 15.42 3.16
N ASN A 141 -5.22 16.66 3.16
CA ASN A 141 -4.96 17.40 4.40
C ASN A 141 -6.27 17.97 4.97
N VAL A 142 -7.18 17.10 5.32
CA VAL A 142 -8.49 17.43 5.89
C VAL A 142 -8.68 16.76 7.24
N ARG A 143 -9.39 17.44 8.15
CA ARG A 143 -9.74 16.90 9.46
C ARG A 143 -11.10 16.22 9.41
N VAL A 144 -11.18 15.12 8.65
CA VAL A 144 -12.42 14.35 8.50
C VAL A 144 -12.30 13.03 9.25
N SER A 145 -13.28 12.76 10.08
CA SER A 145 -13.52 11.49 10.75
C SER A 145 -14.92 11.03 10.41
N PHE A 146 -15.10 9.72 10.27
CA PHE A 146 -16.42 9.13 10.05
C PHE A 146 -17.14 8.77 11.36
N GLY A 147 -16.61 9.22 12.49
CA GLY A 147 -17.13 8.93 13.82
C GLY A 147 -16.89 7.47 14.25
N THR A 148 -17.35 7.13 15.46
CA THR A 148 -17.05 5.84 16.09
C THR A 148 -17.47 4.62 15.26
N TRP A 149 -18.62 4.69 14.62
CA TRP A 149 -19.15 3.57 13.82
C TRP A 149 -18.63 3.59 12.38
N GLY A 150 -18.60 4.77 11.75
CA GLY A 150 -18.16 4.89 10.36
C GLY A 150 -16.70 4.50 10.16
N GLU A 151 -15.82 4.78 11.13
CA GLU A 151 -14.41 4.39 11.09
C GLU A 151 -14.17 2.89 11.34
N ARG A 152 -15.17 2.15 11.76
CA ARG A 152 -15.10 0.67 11.79
C ARG A 152 -15.59 0.03 10.49
N LEU A 153 -16.24 0.81 9.64
CA LEU A 153 -16.75 0.36 8.34
C LEU A 153 -15.85 0.80 7.19
N TRP A 154 -15.21 1.97 7.31
CA TRP A 154 -14.45 2.57 6.22
C TRP A 154 -13.26 3.38 6.74
N VAL A 155 -12.12 3.29 6.06
CA VAL A 155 -10.91 4.05 6.40
C VAL A 155 -11.14 5.54 6.11
N SER A 156 -11.03 6.37 7.15
CA SER A 156 -11.16 7.82 7.05
C SER A 156 -9.80 8.51 6.88
N PRO A 157 -9.77 9.79 6.44
CA PRO A 157 -8.56 10.61 6.46
C PRO A 157 -7.89 10.68 7.85
N ARG A 158 -8.68 10.72 8.95
CA ARG A 158 -8.14 10.67 10.30
C ARG A 158 -7.45 9.34 10.60
N PHE A 159 -8.12 8.22 10.29
CA PHE A 159 -7.59 6.87 10.54
C PHE A 159 -6.27 6.65 9.79
N HIS A 160 -6.23 7.03 8.51
CA HIS A 160 -5.03 6.91 7.69
C HIS A 160 -3.94 7.92 8.08
N ARG A 161 -4.32 9.12 8.58
CA ARG A 161 -3.34 10.08 9.09
C ARG A 161 -2.59 9.57 10.33
N LEU A 162 -3.22 8.78 11.21
CA LEU A 162 -2.53 8.11 12.32
C LEU A 162 -1.47 7.12 11.81
N HIS A 163 -1.75 6.46 10.67
CA HIS A 163 -0.78 5.62 10.00
C HIS A 163 0.46 6.39 9.54
N HIS A 164 0.32 7.64 9.13
CA HIS A 164 1.41 8.54 8.76
C HIS A 164 2.03 9.30 9.95
N ALA A 165 1.56 9.08 11.17
CA ALA A 165 2.04 9.79 12.35
C ALA A 165 3.49 9.44 12.69
N ILE A 166 4.25 10.44 13.12
CA ILE A 166 5.65 10.27 13.52
C ILE A 166 5.74 9.25 14.67
N GLY A 167 6.51 8.20 14.47
CA GLY A 167 6.69 7.11 15.42
C GLY A 167 5.52 6.12 15.40
N LEU A 168 4.32 6.55 15.76
CA LEU A 168 3.15 5.67 15.90
C LEU A 168 2.76 4.93 14.62
N GLY A 169 2.83 5.61 13.48
CA GLY A 169 2.36 5.06 12.21
C GLY A 169 3.22 3.94 11.64
N HIS A 170 4.50 3.89 11.99
CA HIS A 170 5.47 2.96 11.38
C HIS A 170 6.42 2.30 12.39
N GLU A 171 6.15 2.49 13.68
CA GLU A 171 6.87 1.83 14.76
C GLU A 171 5.90 1.05 15.64
N ARG A 172 6.28 -0.12 16.10
CA ARG A 172 5.53 -0.83 17.15
C ARG A 172 5.98 -0.37 18.53
N HIS A 173 5.13 -0.54 19.53
CA HIS A 173 5.55 -0.36 20.91
C HIS A 173 6.75 -1.27 21.23
N PRO A 174 7.84 -0.71 21.79
CA PRO A 174 9.00 -1.50 22.15
C PRO A 174 8.61 -2.54 23.20
N LYS A 175 9.08 -3.78 23.00
CA LYS A 175 9.05 -4.83 24.01
C LYS A 175 10.33 -4.79 24.83
N GLU A 176 10.34 -5.43 25.99
CA GLU A 176 11.55 -5.56 26.80
C GLU A 176 12.70 -6.15 25.98
N GLY A 177 13.85 -5.47 25.98
CA GLY A 177 15.02 -5.85 25.17
C GLY A 177 15.05 -5.31 23.73
N ASP A 178 13.99 -4.66 23.23
CA ASP A 178 14.01 -4.04 21.91
C ASP A 178 14.88 -2.77 21.91
N LYS A 179 15.51 -2.54 20.77
CA LYS A 179 16.10 -1.22 20.47
C LYS A 179 14.99 -0.19 20.18
N PRO A 180 15.23 1.11 20.42
CA PRO A 180 14.34 2.14 19.96
C PRO A 180 14.02 2.02 18.47
N ALA A 181 12.83 2.43 18.05
CA ALA A 181 12.41 2.48 16.65
C ALA A 181 12.37 1.10 15.93
N VAL A 182 11.63 0.15 16.50
CA VAL A 182 11.33 -1.12 15.80
C VAL A 182 10.20 -0.92 14.81
N LEU A 183 10.42 -1.31 13.57
CA LEU A 183 9.40 -1.23 12.50
C LEU A 183 8.12 -1.98 12.86
N GLY A 184 7.03 -1.48 12.37
CA GLY A 184 5.67 -1.98 12.63
C GLY A 184 4.64 -0.90 12.33
N GLY A 185 3.82 -0.57 13.31
CA GLY A 185 2.84 0.51 13.22
C GLY A 185 1.42 0.01 13.23
N HIS A 186 0.52 0.87 12.77
CA HIS A 186 -0.94 0.70 12.86
C HIS A 186 -1.63 1.15 11.59
N ASN A 187 -2.89 0.72 11.40
CA ASN A 187 -3.80 1.25 10.40
C ASN A 187 -3.31 1.05 8.95
N PHE A 188 -3.00 -0.18 8.60
CA PHE A 188 -2.53 -0.56 7.26
C PHE A 188 -3.68 -0.73 6.25
N GLY A 189 -4.94 -0.76 6.70
CA GLY A 189 -6.11 -0.87 5.85
C GLY A 189 -6.21 0.28 4.85
N VAL A 190 -6.66 -0.04 3.63
CA VAL A 190 -6.82 0.93 2.55
C VAL A 190 -8.27 1.35 2.41
N LEU A 191 -9.20 0.43 2.20
CA LEU A 191 -10.63 0.75 2.18
C LEU A 191 -11.31 0.40 3.49
N LEU A 192 -11.05 -0.80 4.00
CA LEU A 192 -11.73 -1.39 5.13
C LEU A 192 -10.77 -1.53 6.32
N PRO A 193 -11.08 -0.99 7.49
CA PRO A 193 -10.29 -1.17 8.71
C PRO A 193 -10.46 -2.57 9.33
N TRP A 194 -11.26 -3.44 8.69
CA TRP A 194 -11.58 -4.77 9.19
C TRP A 194 -10.35 -5.65 9.37
N TRP A 195 -9.39 -5.53 8.44
CA TRP A 195 -8.13 -6.26 8.51
C TRP A 195 -7.29 -5.81 9.69
N ASP A 196 -7.23 -4.50 9.92
CA ASP A 196 -6.54 -3.96 11.11
C ASP A 196 -7.17 -4.44 12.40
N VAL A 197 -8.50 -4.48 12.47
CA VAL A 197 -9.22 -5.04 13.64
C VAL A 197 -8.93 -6.53 13.79
N MET A 198 -9.02 -7.30 12.71
CA MET A 198 -8.82 -8.75 12.71
C MET A 198 -7.40 -9.14 13.14
N PHE A 199 -6.40 -8.39 12.69
CA PHE A 199 -5.00 -8.68 12.96
C PHE A 199 -4.38 -7.84 14.09
N GLY A 200 -5.20 -7.08 14.83
CA GLY A 200 -4.78 -6.32 16.02
C GLY A 200 -3.87 -5.13 15.72
N THR A 201 -3.99 -4.55 14.52
CA THR A 201 -3.23 -3.38 14.09
C THR A 201 -4.08 -2.10 14.01
N ALA A 202 -5.36 -2.15 14.41
CA ALA A 202 -6.23 -0.99 14.42
C ALA A 202 -5.91 -0.03 15.58
N ASN A 203 -5.74 1.24 15.26
CA ASN A 203 -5.71 2.34 16.22
C ASN A 203 -6.82 3.35 15.87
N PHE A 204 -7.80 3.48 16.77
CA PHE A 204 -8.95 4.36 16.61
C PHE A 204 -8.83 5.65 17.44
N ASP A 205 -7.65 5.97 17.98
CA ASP A 205 -7.44 7.18 18.75
C ASP A 205 -7.81 8.43 17.95
N HIS A 206 -8.53 9.36 18.61
CA HIS A 206 -9.05 10.56 17.97
C HIS A 206 -8.02 11.71 17.96
N HIS A 207 -6.84 11.47 17.36
CA HIS A 207 -5.77 12.45 17.25
C HIS A 207 -5.48 12.79 15.79
N PHE A 208 -5.00 14.01 15.55
CA PHE A 208 -4.46 14.46 14.28
C PHE A 208 -2.98 14.80 14.46
N GLU A 209 -2.17 13.77 14.48
CA GLU A 209 -0.74 13.87 14.73
C GLU A 209 0.03 14.51 13.57
N ALA A 210 1.23 14.98 13.89
CA ALA A 210 2.19 15.41 12.88
C ALA A 210 2.67 14.21 12.07
N THR A 211 2.80 14.38 10.75
CA THR A 211 3.22 13.32 9.84
C THR A 211 4.70 13.40 9.49
N GLY A 212 5.30 12.28 9.12
CA GLY A 212 6.71 12.13 8.79
C GLY A 212 7.36 10.93 9.46
N ILE A 213 8.67 10.83 9.35
CA ILE A 213 9.46 9.74 9.94
C ILE A 213 10.28 10.29 11.11
N ARG A 214 10.43 9.51 12.19
CA ARG A 214 11.12 9.93 13.42
C ARG A 214 12.55 10.37 13.15
N ASP A 215 13.35 9.57 12.48
CA ASP A 215 14.76 9.88 12.19
C ASP A 215 14.94 11.10 11.26
N GLN A 216 13.95 11.36 10.38
CA GLN A 216 13.92 12.60 9.60
C GLN A 216 13.78 13.83 10.50
N VAL A 217 13.04 13.70 11.60
CA VAL A 217 12.71 14.83 12.50
C VAL A 217 13.74 14.99 13.58
N GLU A 218 14.15 13.91 14.23
CA GLU A 218 15.03 13.92 15.39
C GLU A 218 16.53 13.92 14.99
N GLU A 219 16.87 13.22 13.90
CA GLU A 219 18.26 13.03 13.45
C GLU A 219 18.59 13.84 12.18
N GLY A 220 17.60 14.47 11.56
CA GLY A 220 17.77 15.22 10.33
C GLY A 220 18.06 14.36 9.11
N ARG A 221 17.69 13.06 9.13
CA ARG A 221 17.93 12.15 8.02
C ARG A 221 17.28 12.66 6.73
N ASP A 222 18.06 12.70 5.64
CA ASP A 222 17.59 13.18 4.35
C ASP A 222 16.82 12.07 3.58
N TYR A 223 15.58 12.35 3.24
CA TYR A 223 14.73 11.50 2.39
C TYR A 223 14.63 12.02 0.95
N GLY A 224 15.33 13.10 0.63
CA GLY A 224 15.43 13.70 -0.71
C GLY A 224 14.39 14.77 -1.00
N LYS A 225 14.86 15.80 -1.70
CA LYS A 225 14.00 16.86 -2.26
C LYS A 225 13.82 16.61 -3.76
N GLY A 226 12.56 16.43 -4.17
CA GLY A 226 12.22 16.14 -5.56
C GLY A 226 12.40 14.67 -5.95
N PHE A 227 11.79 14.30 -7.08
CA PHE A 227 11.63 12.91 -7.52
C PHE A 227 12.95 12.13 -7.57
N TRP A 228 13.94 12.60 -8.33
CA TRP A 228 15.17 11.84 -8.56
C TRP A 228 16.03 11.66 -7.31
N SER A 229 16.05 12.67 -6.43
CA SER A 229 16.75 12.56 -5.15
C SER A 229 16.11 11.52 -4.25
N GLN A 230 14.78 11.47 -4.21
CA GLN A 230 14.01 10.49 -3.44
C GLN A 230 14.27 9.06 -3.93
N GLN A 231 14.27 8.84 -5.26
CA GLN A 231 14.58 7.54 -5.85
C GLN A 231 16.00 7.09 -5.50
N ARG A 232 16.98 7.97 -5.69
CA ARG A 232 18.39 7.66 -5.38
C ARG A 232 18.59 7.32 -3.91
N LEU A 233 18.04 8.13 -3.01
CA LEU A 233 18.19 7.91 -1.56
C LEU A 233 17.38 6.69 -1.08
N GLY A 234 16.23 6.40 -1.68
CA GLY A 234 15.49 5.16 -1.44
C GLY A 234 16.32 3.93 -1.84
N MET A 235 16.94 3.96 -3.01
CA MET A 235 17.83 2.89 -3.44
C MET A 235 19.05 2.73 -2.51
N LYS A 236 19.65 3.83 -2.07
CA LYS A 236 20.76 3.77 -1.09
C LYS A 236 20.31 3.09 0.20
N ARG A 237 19.14 3.44 0.74
CA ARG A 237 18.57 2.78 1.94
C ARG A 237 18.31 1.30 1.71
N LEU A 238 17.79 0.93 0.53
CA LEU A 238 17.58 -0.47 0.16
C LEU A 238 18.89 -1.26 0.18
N MET A 239 19.94 -0.73 -0.44
CA MET A 239 21.26 -1.38 -0.46
C MET A 239 21.83 -1.55 0.95
N GLN A 240 21.64 -0.57 1.82
CA GLN A 240 22.01 -0.65 3.24
C GLN A 240 21.19 -1.71 4.00
N ALA A 241 19.86 -1.75 3.79
CA ALA A 241 18.98 -2.73 4.41
C ALA A 241 19.30 -4.18 3.99
N LEU A 242 19.84 -4.35 2.78
CA LEU A 242 20.31 -5.64 2.26
C LEU A 242 21.76 -5.98 2.65
N GLY A 243 22.44 -5.09 3.39
CA GLY A 243 23.84 -5.30 3.79
C GLY A 243 24.86 -5.17 2.64
N LEU A 244 24.46 -4.58 1.51
CA LEU A 244 25.30 -4.43 0.30
C LEU A 244 26.19 -3.19 0.34
N THR A 245 25.90 -2.26 1.26
CA THR A 245 26.71 -1.06 1.53
C THR A 245 26.72 -0.75 3.01
N SER A 246 27.80 -0.13 3.51
CA SER A 246 27.87 0.31 4.91
C SER A 246 26.84 1.41 5.20
N ALA A 247 26.31 1.42 6.41
CA ALA A 247 25.58 2.55 6.94
C ALA A 247 26.57 3.72 7.10
N SER A 248 26.43 4.76 6.29
CA SER A 248 27.22 5.99 6.37
C SER A 248 26.40 7.07 7.03
#